data_cadf1e0d293613147bda2d0411dfc852
#
_entry.id   cadf1e0d293613147bda2d0411dfc852
#
_cell.length_a   1.000
_cell.length_b   1.000
_cell.length_c   1.000
_cell.angle_alpha   90.00
_cell.angle_beta   90.00
_cell.angle_gamma   90.00
#
_symmetry.space_group_name_H-M   'P 1'
#
loop_
_entity.id
_entity.type
_entity.pdbx_description
1 polymer ?
#
loop_
_entity_poly.entity_id
_entity_poly.type
_entity_poly.pdbx_seq_one_letter_code
_entity_poly.pdbx_strand_id
1 'polypeptide(L)'
;IILVKNETGRINLNRLVSASHLDYFNRRPRMPESLIQKYREGLILGSACEAGELFQAVIRGKSEEELAELVRFYDYLEIQPIGNNMFMLDSDRYEAKTVEDLQNYNRKIVELGERYHKPVVATCDVHFLNPEDEQYRRILMAGKGFSDADNQAPLYFRTTEEMLEEFAYLGEAKAKEVVITNTNKIADMIEKISPVHPDKCPPVIPKSDETLTKICYDKAHEIYGPDLPDIVEERLQRELNSIISNGFAVMYI
;
A
#
# COMPACT_ATOMS: atom_id res chain seq x y z
N ILE A 1 -7.41 -2.27 -3.56
CA ILE A 1 -7.00 -2.23 -2.14
C ILE A 1 -7.18 -3.62 -1.54
N ILE A 2 -6.23 -4.04 -0.70
CA ILE A 2 -6.34 -5.28 0.10
C ILE A 2 -6.11 -4.92 1.56
N LEU A 3 -7.11 -5.13 2.40
CA LEU A 3 -7.02 -4.95 3.84
C LEU A 3 -6.88 -6.31 4.51
N VAL A 4 -6.05 -6.39 5.54
CA VAL A 4 -5.87 -7.59 6.35
C VAL A 4 -6.90 -7.57 7.47
N LYS A 5 -7.77 -8.58 7.49
CA LYS A 5 -8.80 -8.71 8.51
C LYS A 5 -8.30 -9.35 9.80
N ASN A 6 -7.46 -10.38 9.68
CA ASN A 6 -6.96 -11.19 10.80
C ASN A 6 -5.60 -11.81 10.47
N GLU A 7 -5.07 -12.64 11.36
CA GLU A 7 -3.75 -13.26 11.21
C GLU A 7 -3.65 -14.16 9.96
N THR A 8 -4.70 -14.89 9.60
CA THR A 8 -4.75 -15.68 8.36
C THR A 8 -4.58 -14.77 7.14
N GLY A 9 -5.28 -13.63 7.13
CA GLY A 9 -5.16 -12.62 6.07
C GLY A 9 -3.76 -12.02 6.00
N ARG A 10 -3.11 -11.77 7.14
CA ARG A 10 -1.72 -11.27 7.15
C ARG A 10 -0.76 -12.23 6.44
N ILE A 11 -0.86 -13.52 6.75
CA ILE A 11 -0.06 -14.56 6.11
C ILE A 11 -0.38 -14.63 4.62
N ASN A 12 -1.66 -14.59 4.26
CA ASN A 12 -2.10 -14.68 2.87
C ASN A 12 -1.66 -13.46 2.06
N LEU A 13 -1.73 -12.25 2.62
CA LEU A 13 -1.20 -11.04 1.96
C LEU A 13 0.30 -11.16 1.72
N ASN A 14 1.08 -11.63 2.71
CA ASN A 14 2.52 -11.83 2.52
C ASN A 14 2.83 -12.83 1.40
N ARG A 15 2.03 -13.91 1.27
CA ARG A 15 2.16 -14.87 0.15
C ARG A 15 1.85 -14.22 -1.19
N LEU A 16 0.79 -13.41 -1.26
CA LEU A 16 0.42 -12.66 -2.46
C LEU A 16 1.54 -11.69 -2.89
N VAL A 17 2.07 -10.91 -1.93
CA VAL A 17 3.18 -9.99 -2.20
C VAL A 17 4.42 -10.74 -2.67
N SER A 18 4.80 -11.83 -2.01
CA SER A 18 5.95 -12.66 -2.41
C SER A 18 5.77 -13.21 -3.82
N ALA A 19 4.63 -13.83 -4.12
CA ALA A 19 4.34 -14.36 -5.46
C ALA A 19 4.34 -13.27 -6.53
N SER A 20 3.83 -12.07 -6.22
CA SER A 20 3.82 -10.96 -7.17
C SER A 20 5.23 -10.52 -7.61
N HIS A 21 6.23 -10.68 -6.73
CA HIS A 21 7.63 -10.35 -7.02
C HIS A 21 8.43 -11.52 -7.62
N LEU A 22 8.14 -12.75 -7.18
CA LEU A 22 8.92 -13.93 -7.59
C LEU A 22 8.37 -14.60 -8.87
N ASP A 23 7.03 -14.72 -8.96
CA ASP A 23 6.39 -15.52 -10.01
C ASP A 23 5.68 -14.65 -11.07
N TYR A 24 5.17 -13.47 -10.67
CA TYR A 24 4.33 -12.62 -11.52
C TYR A 24 4.92 -11.23 -11.78
N PHE A 25 6.23 -11.07 -11.65
CA PHE A 25 6.88 -9.80 -11.94
C PHE A 25 6.99 -9.57 -13.46
N ASN A 26 6.41 -8.46 -13.93
CA ASN A 26 6.58 -8.00 -15.30
C ASN A 26 6.64 -6.46 -15.30
N ARG A 27 7.85 -5.90 -15.32
CA ARG A 27 8.19 -4.48 -15.12
C ARG A 27 7.80 -3.95 -13.73
N ARG A 28 6.79 -4.51 -13.09
CA ARG A 28 6.29 -4.25 -11.74
C ARG A 28 5.65 -5.52 -11.19
N PRO A 29 5.53 -5.65 -9.86
CA PRO A 29 4.81 -6.76 -9.24
C PRO A 29 3.34 -6.79 -9.70
N ARG A 30 2.79 -7.96 -9.97
CA ARG A 30 1.40 -8.16 -10.36
C ARG A 30 0.76 -9.25 -9.52
N MET A 31 -0.53 -9.12 -9.26
CA MET A 31 -1.34 -10.12 -8.56
C MET A 31 -2.50 -10.53 -9.46
N PRO A 32 -2.44 -11.68 -10.13
CA PRO A 32 -3.58 -12.20 -10.89
C PRO A 32 -4.79 -12.41 -9.99
N GLU A 33 -5.98 -12.16 -10.51
CA GLU A 33 -7.24 -12.36 -9.78
C GLU A 33 -7.37 -13.78 -9.21
N SER A 34 -7.02 -14.79 -10.01
CA SER A 34 -7.01 -16.19 -9.58
C SER A 34 -6.12 -16.46 -8.36
N LEU A 35 -4.99 -15.75 -8.26
CA LEU A 35 -4.10 -15.86 -7.11
C LEU A 35 -4.71 -15.18 -5.88
N ILE A 36 -5.34 -14.01 -6.06
CA ILE A 36 -6.06 -13.31 -4.99
C ILE A 36 -7.20 -14.21 -4.48
N GLN A 37 -7.98 -14.83 -5.36
CA GLN A 37 -9.05 -15.76 -4.97
C GLN A 37 -8.53 -16.96 -4.19
N LYS A 38 -7.38 -17.51 -4.57
CA LYS A 38 -6.74 -18.63 -3.85
C LYS A 38 -6.38 -18.26 -2.40
N TYR A 39 -5.97 -17.03 -2.16
CA TYR A 39 -5.54 -16.55 -0.85
C TYR A 39 -6.54 -15.55 -0.22
N ARG A 40 -7.82 -15.64 -0.60
CA ARG A 40 -8.88 -14.70 -0.20
C ARG A 40 -9.16 -14.67 1.29
N GLU A 41 -8.98 -15.78 1.97
CA GLU A 41 -9.35 -15.91 3.38
C GLU A 41 -8.62 -14.90 4.27
N GLY A 42 -9.37 -14.23 5.13
CA GLY A 42 -8.85 -13.21 6.04
C GLY A 42 -8.50 -11.87 5.37
N LEU A 43 -8.87 -11.66 4.11
CA LEU A 43 -8.69 -10.43 3.36
C LEU A 43 -10.02 -9.75 3.06
N ILE A 44 -9.99 -8.40 3.01
CA ILE A 44 -11.08 -7.55 2.56
C ILE A 44 -10.58 -6.78 1.34
N LEU A 45 -11.30 -6.87 0.22
CA LEU A 45 -10.92 -6.22 -1.04
C LEU A 45 -11.77 -4.99 -1.31
N GLY A 46 -11.12 -3.87 -1.59
CA GLY A 46 -11.75 -2.63 -2.03
C GLY A 46 -11.45 -2.29 -3.48
N SER A 47 -12.37 -1.58 -4.14
CA SER A 47 -12.27 -1.23 -5.57
C SER A 47 -11.20 -0.19 -5.90
N ALA A 48 -10.59 0.42 -4.89
CA ALA A 48 -9.58 1.47 -5.00
C ALA A 48 -10.09 2.77 -5.66
N CYS A 49 -9.14 3.64 -6.06
CA CYS A 49 -9.38 4.99 -6.60
C CYS A 49 -9.77 4.97 -8.09
N GLU A 50 -9.65 6.12 -8.74
CA GLU A 50 -9.93 6.31 -10.16
C GLU A 50 -9.06 5.42 -11.08
N ALA A 51 -7.87 5.03 -10.64
CA ALA A 51 -7.00 4.11 -11.36
C ALA A 51 -7.43 2.65 -11.20
N GLY A 52 -8.36 2.36 -10.30
CA GLY A 52 -8.91 1.02 -10.05
C GLY A 52 -9.75 0.52 -11.21
N GLU A 53 -9.84 -0.79 -11.34
CA GLU A 53 -10.49 -1.45 -12.48
C GLU A 53 -11.98 -1.11 -12.59
N LEU A 54 -12.70 -1.05 -11.46
CA LEU A 54 -14.12 -0.71 -11.44
C LEU A 54 -14.36 0.73 -11.88
N PHE A 55 -13.60 1.68 -11.32
CA PHE A 55 -13.76 3.09 -11.68
C PHE A 55 -13.41 3.33 -13.15
N GLN A 56 -12.35 2.69 -13.66
CA GLN A 56 -12.00 2.74 -15.07
C GLN A 56 -13.06 2.12 -15.98
N ALA A 57 -13.75 1.08 -15.52
CA ALA A 57 -14.87 0.49 -16.26
C ALA A 57 -16.06 1.44 -16.33
N VAL A 58 -16.37 2.16 -15.24
CA VAL A 58 -17.40 3.20 -15.23
C VAL A 58 -17.07 4.34 -16.19
N ILE A 59 -15.83 4.87 -16.15
CA ILE A 59 -15.37 5.94 -17.08
C ILE A 59 -15.53 5.51 -18.54
N ARG A 60 -15.24 4.24 -18.85
CA ARG A 60 -15.30 3.70 -20.22
C ARG A 60 -16.72 3.29 -20.65
N GLY A 61 -17.73 3.55 -19.84
CA GLY A 61 -19.11 3.20 -20.16
C GLY A 61 -19.32 1.68 -20.38
N LYS A 62 -18.64 0.84 -19.61
CA LYS A 62 -18.80 -0.62 -19.70
C LYS A 62 -20.24 -1.06 -19.43
N SER A 63 -20.63 -2.22 -19.98
CA SER A 63 -21.99 -2.74 -19.81
C SER A 63 -22.32 -3.06 -18.36
N GLU A 64 -23.63 -3.10 -18.03
CA GLU A 64 -24.07 -3.45 -16.67
C GLU A 64 -23.61 -4.85 -16.25
N GLU A 65 -23.50 -5.80 -17.18
CA GLU A 65 -22.99 -7.14 -16.93
C GLU A 65 -21.49 -7.12 -16.55
N GLU A 66 -20.68 -6.37 -17.30
CA GLU A 66 -19.25 -6.22 -17.03
C GLU A 66 -19.02 -5.52 -15.66
N LEU A 67 -19.79 -4.47 -15.36
CA LEU A 67 -19.75 -3.79 -14.07
C LEU A 67 -20.17 -4.70 -12.91
N ALA A 68 -21.23 -5.52 -13.12
CA ALA A 68 -21.68 -6.47 -12.13
C ALA A 68 -20.61 -7.52 -11.78
N GLU A 69 -19.89 -7.99 -12.79
CA GLU A 69 -18.82 -8.97 -12.62
C GLU A 69 -17.67 -8.40 -11.76
N LEU A 70 -17.25 -7.19 -12.08
CA LEU A 70 -16.24 -6.47 -11.30
C LEU A 70 -16.68 -6.21 -9.84
N VAL A 71 -17.91 -5.72 -9.64
CA VAL A 71 -18.45 -5.43 -8.30
C VAL A 71 -18.48 -6.67 -7.41
N ARG A 72 -18.78 -7.85 -7.96
CA ARG A 72 -18.83 -9.11 -7.19
C ARG A 72 -17.47 -9.49 -6.61
N PHE A 73 -16.38 -9.10 -7.27
CA PHE A 73 -15.03 -9.40 -6.82
C PHE A 73 -14.66 -8.66 -5.52
N TYR A 74 -15.17 -7.44 -5.32
CA TYR A 74 -14.86 -6.59 -4.19
C TYR A 74 -15.80 -6.81 -2.99
N ASP A 75 -15.30 -6.59 -1.78
CA ASP A 75 -16.09 -6.59 -0.54
C ASP A 75 -16.73 -5.23 -0.29
N TYR A 76 -16.05 -4.15 -0.69
CA TYR A 76 -16.56 -2.79 -0.65
C TYR A 76 -16.09 -1.99 -1.88
N LEU A 77 -16.82 -0.92 -2.17
CA LEU A 77 -16.48 0.01 -3.24
C LEU A 77 -15.99 1.32 -2.65
N GLU A 78 -15.21 2.08 -3.42
CA GLU A 78 -14.55 3.30 -2.96
C GLU A 78 -14.86 4.46 -3.88
N ILE A 79 -15.10 5.64 -3.28
CA ILE A 79 -15.20 6.93 -3.95
C ILE A 79 -14.27 7.92 -3.24
N GLN A 80 -13.82 8.94 -3.97
CA GLN A 80 -12.90 9.95 -3.44
C GLN A 80 -13.44 11.36 -3.71
N PRO A 81 -12.94 12.40 -2.99
CA PRO A 81 -13.28 13.80 -3.26
C PRO A 81 -13.08 14.14 -4.73
N ILE A 82 -13.98 14.97 -5.27
CA ILE A 82 -13.95 15.37 -6.68
C ILE A 82 -12.62 16.06 -7.03
N GLY A 83 -12.06 16.83 -6.09
CA GLY A 83 -10.75 17.47 -6.26
C GLY A 83 -9.61 16.53 -6.64
N ASN A 84 -9.68 15.28 -6.21
CA ASN A 84 -8.66 14.26 -6.53
C ASN A 84 -8.66 13.90 -8.03
N ASN A 85 -9.78 14.10 -8.71
CA ASN A 85 -10.01 13.70 -10.10
C ASN A 85 -10.16 14.89 -11.09
N MET A 86 -9.93 16.13 -10.63
CA MET A 86 -10.06 17.34 -11.48
C MET A 86 -9.14 17.30 -12.72
N PHE A 87 -8.01 16.62 -12.66
CA PHE A 87 -7.10 16.43 -13.79
C PHE A 87 -7.76 15.79 -15.02
N MET A 88 -8.88 15.07 -14.83
CA MET A 88 -9.62 14.45 -15.92
C MET A 88 -10.28 15.48 -16.83
N LEU A 89 -10.66 16.65 -16.30
CA LEU A 89 -11.37 17.69 -17.04
C LEU A 89 -10.46 18.37 -18.09
N ASP A 90 -9.15 18.40 -17.81
CA ASP A 90 -8.14 19.03 -18.67
C ASP A 90 -7.47 18.03 -19.64
N SER A 91 -7.93 16.77 -19.63
CA SER A 91 -7.32 15.70 -20.41
C SER A 91 -8.24 15.19 -21.51
N ASP A 92 -7.73 15.13 -22.74
CA ASP A 92 -8.46 14.52 -23.87
C ASP A 92 -8.65 13.00 -23.77
N ARG A 93 -8.05 12.38 -22.73
CA ARG A 93 -8.20 10.95 -22.49
C ARG A 93 -9.54 10.57 -21.82
N TYR A 94 -10.25 11.57 -21.28
CA TYR A 94 -11.49 11.37 -20.54
C TYR A 94 -12.64 12.16 -21.19
N GLU A 95 -13.82 11.59 -21.14
CA GLU A 95 -15.04 12.23 -21.66
C GLU A 95 -15.58 13.30 -20.71
N ALA A 96 -15.26 13.22 -19.42
CA ALA A 96 -15.66 14.21 -18.42
C ALA A 96 -15.14 15.60 -18.76
N LYS A 97 -16.02 16.59 -18.77
CA LYS A 97 -15.70 18.01 -19.06
C LYS A 97 -16.19 18.95 -17.97
N THR A 98 -16.96 18.44 -17.02
CA THR A 98 -17.54 19.22 -15.93
C THR A 98 -17.38 18.52 -14.59
N VAL A 99 -17.47 19.28 -13.50
CA VAL A 99 -17.52 18.74 -12.13
C VAL A 99 -18.69 17.77 -11.97
N GLU A 100 -19.81 18.05 -12.62
CA GLU A 100 -20.99 17.17 -12.61
C GLU A 100 -20.69 15.79 -13.20
N ASP A 101 -19.89 15.71 -14.26
CA ASP A 101 -19.48 14.44 -14.85
C ASP A 101 -18.68 13.60 -13.85
N LEU A 102 -17.75 14.22 -13.12
CA LEU A 102 -17.00 13.55 -12.05
C LEU A 102 -17.90 13.09 -10.90
N GLN A 103 -18.88 13.92 -10.51
CA GLN A 103 -19.88 13.53 -9.51
C GLN A 103 -20.71 12.35 -10.00
N ASN A 104 -21.05 12.29 -11.28
CA ASN A 104 -21.81 11.20 -11.87
C ASN A 104 -21.06 9.87 -11.86
N TYR A 105 -19.73 9.88 -12.01
CA TYR A 105 -18.92 8.67 -11.81
C TYR A 105 -19.05 8.16 -10.36
N ASN A 106 -18.93 9.02 -9.36
CA ASN A 106 -19.12 8.64 -7.96
C ASN A 106 -20.57 8.17 -7.69
N ARG A 107 -21.58 8.85 -8.24
CA ARG A 107 -22.99 8.44 -8.13
C ARG A 107 -23.20 7.04 -8.72
N LYS A 108 -22.54 6.73 -9.84
CA LYS A 108 -22.61 5.41 -10.45
C LYS A 108 -22.01 4.32 -9.55
N ILE A 109 -20.88 4.59 -8.91
CA ILE A 109 -20.29 3.67 -7.92
C ILE A 109 -21.24 3.45 -6.73
N VAL A 110 -21.88 4.50 -6.24
CA VAL A 110 -22.87 4.42 -5.15
C VAL A 110 -24.07 3.58 -5.59
N GLU A 111 -24.62 3.82 -6.79
CA GLU A 111 -25.72 3.02 -7.37
C GLU A 111 -25.36 1.53 -7.45
N LEU A 112 -24.15 1.21 -7.93
CA LEU A 112 -23.65 -0.16 -8.00
C LEU A 112 -23.55 -0.79 -6.60
N GLY A 113 -23.05 -0.03 -5.61
CA GLY A 113 -23.00 -0.47 -4.22
C GLY A 113 -24.39 -0.84 -3.67
N GLU A 114 -25.38 0.01 -3.89
CA GLU A 114 -26.78 -0.25 -3.49
C GLU A 114 -27.34 -1.48 -4.19
N ARG A 115 -27.20 -1.56 -5.50
CA ARG A 115 -27.74 -2.65 -6.34
C ARG A 115 -27.18 -4.02 -5.96
N TYR A 116 -25.87 -4.08 -5.63
CA TYR A 116 -25.18 -5.34 -5.33
C TYR A 116 -24.90 -5.54 -3.84
N HIS A 117 -25.50 -4.71 -2.98
CA HIS A 117 -25.36 -4.78 -1.52
C HIS A 117 -23.89 -4.73 -1.04
N LYS A 118 -23.07 -3.89 -1.70
CA LYS A 118 -21.70 -3.62 -1.31
C LYS A 118 -21.62 -2.27 -0.57
N PRO A 119 -21.00 -2.19 0.61
CA PRO A 119 -20.77 -0.89 1.23
C PRO A 119 -19.89 -0.03 0.34
N VAL A 120 -20.26 1.25 0.22
CA VAL A 120 -19.43 2.25 -0.46
C VAL A 120 -18.79 3.11 0.61
N VAL A 121 -17.48 3.32 0.53
CA VAL A 121 -16.72 4.16 1.45
C VAL A 121 -16.13 5.36 0.73
N ALA A 122 -16.13 6.51 1.40
CA ALA A 122 -15.43 7.71 0.96
C ALA A 122 -14.06 7.78 1.62
N THR A 123 -12.99 7.74 0.82
CA THR A 123 -11.61 7.88 1.30
C THR A 123 -10.98 9.17 0.79
N CYS A 124 -10.07 9.76 1.54
CA CYS A 124 -9.50 11.07 1.23
C CYS A 124 -8.24 11.00 0.36
N ASP A 125 -7.53 9.86 0.35
CA ASP A 125 -6.24 9.71 -0.32
C ASP A 125 -5.16 10.70 0.16
N VAL A 126 -4.97 10.78 1.47
CA VAL A 126 -4.11 11.77 2.13
C VAL A 126 -2.63 11.56 1.76
N HIS A 127 -1.98 12.60 1.26
CA HIS A 127 -0.55 12.64 0.97
C HIS A 127 0.20 13.71 1.77
N PHE A 128 -0.50 14.68 2.34
CA PHE A 128 0.07 15.73 3.20
C PHE A 128 -0.97 16.21 4.23
N LEU A 129 -0.52 16.90 5.28
CA LEU A 129 -1.37 17.23 6.43
C LEU A 129 -2.26 18.44 6.16
N ASN A 130 -1.66 19.58 5.84
CA ASN A 130 -2.37 20.82 5.62
C ASN A 130 -2.38 21.20 4.14
N PRO A 131 -3.36 21.99 3.65
CA PRO A 131 -3.42 22.41 2.26
C PRO A 131 -2.12 23.07 1.75
N GLU A 132 -1.46 23.87 2.57
CA GLU A 132 -0.19 24.52 2.25
C GLU A 132 1.02 23.59 2.12
N ASP A 133 0.93 22.37 2.64
CA ASP A 133 2.00 21.37 2.54
C ASP A 133 2.14 20.78 1.13
N GLU A 134 1.20 21.06 0.23
CA GLU A 134 1.26 20.74 -1.19
C GLU A 134 2.60 21.14 -1.81
N GLN A 135 3.15 22.30 -1.42
CA GLN A 135 4.44 22.78 -1.93
C GLN A 135 5.60 21.83 -1.65
N TYR A 136 5.59 21.14 -0.49
CA TYR A 136 6.65 20.18 -0.14
C TYR A 136 6.53 18.90 -0.98
N ARG A 137 5.30 18.43 -1.20
CA ARG A 137 5.04 17.29 -2.10
C ARG A 137 5.49 17.62 -3.52
N ARG A 138 5.20 18.81 -4.03
CA ARG A 138 5.62 19.29 -5.35
C ARG A 138 7.14 19.26 -5.51
N ILE A 139 7.88 19.76 -4.51
CA ILE A 139 9.35 19.73 -4.50
C ILE A 139 9.88 18.30 -4.54
N LEU A 140 9.32 17.41 -3.72
CA LEU A 140 9.74 16.00 -3.68
C LEU A 140 9.45 15.26 -4.99
N MET A 141 8.30 15.51 -5.61
CA MET A 141 7.93 14.91 -6.89
C MET A 141 8.82 15.43 -8.03
N ALA A 142 9.07 16.74 -8.07
CA ALA A 142 9.98 17.35 -9.04
C ALA A 142 11.40 16.77 -8.90
N GLY A 143 11.88 16.61 -7.67
CA GLY A 143 13.19 16.00 -7.38
C GLY A 143 13.30 14.53 -7.82
N LYS A 144 12.17 13.82 -7.93
CA LYS A 144 12.08 12.46 -8.46
C LYS A 144 11.81 12.39 -9.97
N GLY A 145 11.71 13.53 -10.64
CA GLY A 145 11.52 13.62 -12.10
C GLY A 145 10.08 13.40 -12.57
N PHE A 146 9.07 13.57 -11.71
CA PHE A 146 7.66 13.53 -12.13
C PHE A 146 7.33 14.77 -12.95
N SER A 147 6.81 14.57 -14.15
CA SER A 147 6.47 15.65 -15.10
C SER A 147 5.25 16.46 -14.70
N ASP A 148 4.40 15.90 -13.85
CA ASP A 148 3.15 16.49 -13.35
C ASP A 148 3.29 17.07 -11.92
N ALA A 149 4.52 17.25 -11.45
CA ALA A 149 4.81 17.77 -10.11
C ALA A 149 4.12 19.11 -9.80
N ASP A 150 3.94 19.96 -10.79
CA ASP A 150 3.28 21.27 -10.66
C ASP A 150 1.74 21.22 -10.65
N ASN A 151 1.15 20.06 -10.99
CA ASN A 151 -0.29 19.83 -11.00
C ASN A 151 -0.70 18.96 -9.80
N GLN A 152 -0.71 19.56 -8.61
CA GLN A 152 -1.07 18.83 -7.40
C GLN A 152 -2.59 18.76 -7.22
N ALA A 153 -3.11 17.55 -6.96
CA ALA A 153 -4.45 17.37 -6.42
C ALA A 153 -4.48 17.78 -4.92
N PRO A 154 -5.64 18.22 -4.39
CA PRO A 154 -5.76 18.67 -3.00
C PRO A 154 -5.82 17.48 -2.03
N LEU A 155 -4.73 16.72 -1.92
CA LEU A 155 -4.62 15.48 -1.16
C LEU A 155 -4.23 15.72 0.31
N TYR A 156 -4.78 16.77 0.92
CA TYR A 156 -4.57 17.08 2.34
C TYR A 156 -5.50 16.26 3.24
N PHE A 157 -5.14 16.16 4.50
CA PHE A 157 -5.95 15.48 5.51
C PHE A 157 -7.23 16.29 5.79
N ARG A 158 -8.40 15.76 5.44
CA ARG A 158 -9.70 16.36 5.70
C ARG A 158 -10.32 15.82 6.97
N THR A 159 -10.94 16.70 7.74
CA THR A 159 -11.78 16.32 8.89
C THR A 159 -13.06 15.63 8.42
N THR A 160 -13.81 15.06 9.37
CA THR A 160 -15.11 14.44 9.05
C THR A 160 -16.08 15.45 8.46
N GLU A 161 -16.11 16.68 8.98
CA GLU A 161 -16.96 17.76 8.50
C GLU A 161 -16.60 18.13 7.06
N GLU A 162 -15.32 18.32 6.75
CA GLU A 162 -14.84 18.61 5.40
C GLU A 162 -15.16 17.46 4.44
N MET A 163 -15.02 16.20 4.87
CA MET A 163 -15.43 15.05 4.03
C MET A 163 -16.93 15.02 3.79
N LEU A 164 -17.77 15.37 4.77
CA LEU A 164 -19.22 15.47 4.58
C LEU A 164 -19.58 16.57 3.57
N GLU A 165 -18.88 17.70 3.59
CA GLU A 165 -19.04 18.79 2.61
C GLU A 165 -18.65 18.33 1.19
N GLU A 166 -17.53 17.63 1.04
CA GLU A 166 -17.06 17.07 -0.25
C GLU A 166 -18.11 16.16 -0.91
N PHE A 167 -18.87 15.41 -0.11
CA PHE A 167 -19.87 14.47 -0.61
C PHE A 167 -21.32 14.95 -0.47
N ALA A 168 -21.54 16.25 -0.11
CA ALA A 168 -22.87 16.81 0.05
C ALA A 168 -23.78 16.69 -1.19
N TYR A 169 -23.19 16.61 -2.39
CA TYR A 169 -23.91 16.37 -3.65
C TYR A 169 -24.62 15.02 -3.74
N LEU A 170 -24.32 14.07 -2.86
CA LEU A 170 -25.04 12.79 -2.73
C LEU A 170 -26.30 12.90 -1.86
N GLY A 171 -26.50 14.03 -1.19
CA GLY A 171 -27.49 14.25 -0.15
C GLY A 171 -27.00 13.83 1.24
N GLU A 172 -27.50 14.49 2.30
CA GLU A 172 -27.01 14.37 3.67
C GLU A 172 -26.95 12.92 4.17
N ALA A 173 -28.01 12.15 3.97
CA ALA A 173 -28.08 10.76 4.43
C ALA A 173 -27.02 9.87 3.76
N LYS A 174 -26.82 10.02 2.45
CA LYS A 174 -25.85 9.22 1.69
C LYS A 174 -24.42 9.68 1.97
N ALA A 175 -24.17 10.98 2.10
CA ALA A 175 -22.86 11.50 2.50
C ALA A 175 -22.46 10.93 3.88
N LYS A 176 -23.36 10.95 4.86
CA LYS A 176 -23.12 10.33 6.18
C LYS A 176 -22.86 8.82 6.09
N GLU A 177 -23.60 8.12 5.24
CA GLU A 177 -23.43 6.69 5.03
C GLU A 177 -22.02 6.35 4.53
N VAL A 178 -21.57 7.02 3.46
CA VAL A 178 -20.27 6.69 2.82
C VAL A 178 -19.08 7.23 3.60
N VAL A 179 -19.20 8.39 4.26
CA VAL A 179 -18.10 9.03 5.00
C VAL A 179 -17.92 8.43 6.39
N ILE A 180 -19.01 8.17 7.11
CA ILE A 180 -18.96 7.78 8.54
C ILE A 180 -19.37 6.31 8.72
N THR A 181 -20.58 5.95 8.30
CA THR A 181 -21.16 4.65 8.67
C THR A 181 -20.39 3.50 8.05
N ASN A 182 -20.16 3.55 6.75
CA ASN A 182 -19.51 2.46 6.03
C ASN A 182 -18.00 2.37 6.30
N THR A 183 -17.32 3.51 6.50
CA THR A 183 -15.89 3.51 6.86
C THR A 183 -15.67 2.85 8.22
N ASN A 184 -16.49 3.18 9.22
CA ASN A 184 -16.45 2.51 10.52
C ASN A 184 -16.81 1.03 10.41
N LYS A 185 -17.83 0.67 9.62
CA LYS A 185 -18.20 -0.73 9.37
C LYS A 185 -17.03 -1.56 8.81
N ILE A 186 -16.24 -1.02 7.90
CA ILE A 186 -15.06 -1.72 7.38
C ILE A 186 -13.97 -1.82 8.47
N ALA A 187 -13.73 -0.73 9.22
CA ALA A 187 -12.77 -0.75 10.32
C ALA A 187 -13.12 -1.79 11.40
N ASP A 188 -14.40 -1.90 11.76
CA ASP A 188 -14.91 -2.86 12.75
C ASP A 188 -14.78 -4.34 12.33
N MET A 189 -14.59 -4.61 11.04
CA MET A 189 -14.31 -5.96 10.54
C MET A 189 -12.88 -6.43 10.83
N ILE A 190 -11.97 -5.52 11.17
CA ILE A 190 -10.54 -5.79 11.34
C ILE A 190 -10.23 -6.13 12.78
N GLU A 191 -9.64 -7.29 12.99
CA GLU A 191 -9.17 -7.74 14.31
C GLU A 191 -7.87 -7.01 14.69
N LYS A 192 -7.55 -7.01 15.98
CA LYS A 192 -6.26 -6.49 16.44
C LYS A 192 -5.14 -7.43 16.01
N ILE A 193 -4.35 -7.02 15.05
CA ILE A 193 -3.20 -7.75 14.49
C ILE A 193 -1.94 -6.90 14.54
N SER A 194 -0.77 -7.55 14.50
CA SER A 194 0.51 -6.89 14.26
C SER A 194 0.97 -7.14 12.82
N PRO A 195 1.30 -6.10 12.03
CA PRO A 195 1.81 -6.29 10.67
C PRO A 195 3.18 -6.98 10.65
N VAL A 196 3.95 -6.84 11.73
CA VAL A 196 5.28 -7.44 11.89
C VAL A 196 5.23 -8.45 13.02
N HIS A 197 5.80 -9.64 12.81
CA HIS A 197 5.94 -10.64 13.85
C HIS A 197 6.79 -10.06 15.02
N PRO A 198 6.39 -10.25 16.29
CA PRO A 198 7.10 -9.68 17.43
C PRO A 198 8.50 -10.26 17.62
N ASP A 199 8.69 -11.52 17.25
CA ASP A 199 9.98 -12.19 17.39
C ASP A 199 10.90 -11.88 16.22
N LYS A 200 12.15 -11.62 16.51
CA LYS A 200 13.21 -11.51 15.50
C LYS A 200 13.56 -12.90 14.98
N CYS A 201 13.61 -13.05 13.67
CA CYS A 201 13.93 -14.31 12.99
C CYS A 201 15.20 -14.15 12.16
N PRO A 202 16.39 -14.08 12.79
CA PRO A 202 17.64 -14.05 12.04
C PRO A 202 17.81 -15.34 11.25
N PRO A 203 18.51 -15.33 10.10
CA PRO A 203 18.82 -16.56 9.38
C PRO A 203 19.64 -17.50 10.25
N VAL A 204 19.50 -18.81 10.02
CA VAL A 204 20.30 -19.83 10.71
C VAL A 204 21.29 -20.39 9.69
N ILE A 205 22.56 -20.04 9.85
CA ILE A 205 23.66 -20.56 9.01
C ILE A 205 24.55 -21.42 9.93
N PRO A 206 24.64 -22.75 9.66
CA PRO A 206 25.49 -23.61 10.45
C PRO A 206 26.94 -23.10 10.49
N LYS A 207 27.55 -23.14 11.66
CA LYS A 207 28.96 -22.72 11.87
C LYS A 207 29.24 -21.25 11.53
N SER A 208 28.25 -20.37 11.66
CA SER A 208 28.43 -18.92 11.38
C SER A 208 29.55 -18.31 12.23
N ASP A 209 29.67 -18.69 13.49
CA ASP A 209 30.70 -18.16 14.42
C ASP A 209 32.11 -18.53 13.95
N GLU A 210 32.31 -19.80 13.61
CA GLU A 210 33.58 -20.32 13.10
C GLU A 210 33.91 -19.68 11.73
N THR A 211 32.89 -19.55 10.87
CA THR A 211 33.05 -18.97 9.52
C THR A 211 33.43 -17.51 9.60
N LEU A 212 32.75 -16.71 10.42
CA LEU A 212 33.07 -15.30 10.62
C LEU A 212 34.51 -15.15 11.17
N THR A 213 34.83 -15.91 12.21
CA THR A 213 36.18 -15.89 12.81
C THR A 213 37.23 -16.16 11.76
N LYS A 214 37.04 -17.23 10.96
CA LYS A 214 37.98 -17.58 9.91
C LYS A 214 38.15 -16.48 8.87
N ILE A 215 37.04 -15.91 8.35
CA ILE A 215 37.08 -14.82 7.36
C ILE A 215 37.86 -13.63 7.89
N CYS A 216 37.61 -13.26 9.15
CA CYS A 216 38.26 -12.10 9.75
C CYS A 216 39.79 -12.33 9.97
N TYR A 217 40.17 -13.51 10.47
CA TYR A 217 41.59 -13.83 10.65
C TYR A 217 42.32 -14.01 9.34
N ASP A 218 41.74 -14.71 8.35
CA ASP A 218 42.30 -14.83 7.01
C ASP A 218 42.57 -13.44 6.40
N LYS A 219 41.64 -12.51 6.56
CA LYS A 219 41.80 -11.15 6.04
C LYS A 219 42.83 -10.34 6.83
N ALA A 220 42.91 -10.52 8.13
CA ALA A 220 43.92 -9.88 8.95
C ALA A 220 45.32 -10.35 8.58
N HIS A 221 45.52 -11.63 8.40
CA HIS A 221 46.79 -12.21 7.94
C HIS A 221 47.17 -11.77 6.52
N GLU A 222 46.20 -11.64 5.63
CA GLU A 222 46.44 -11.09 4.29
C GLU A 222 47.00 -9.67 4.33
N ILE A 223 46.47 -8.82 5.27
CA ILE A 223 46.86 -7.43 5.36
C ILE A 223 48.16 -7.22 6.17
N TYR A 224 48.30 -7.91 7.29
CA TYR A 224 49.35 -7.67 8.27
C TYR A 224 50.43 -8.74 8.32
N GLY A 225 50.26 -9.84 7.57
CA GLY A 225 51.21 -10.96 7.56
C GLY A 225 50.91 -12.04 8.59
N PRO A 226 51.77 -13.06 8.69
CA PRO A 226 51.53 -14.23 9.54
C PRO A 226 51.51 -13.91 11.05
N ASP A 227 52.28 -12.91 11.49
CA ASP A 227 52.33 -12.44 12.86
C ASP A 227 51.55 -11.17 12.96
N LEU A 228 50.38 -11.22 13.57
CA LEU A 228 49.53 -10.04 13.74
C LEU A 228 50.10 -9.09 14.81
N PRO A 229 50.12 -7.76 14.60
CA PRO A 229 50.41 -6.82 15.64
C PRO A 229 49.43 -6.94 16.81
N ASP A 230 49.93 -6.78 18.07
CA ASP A 230 49.12 -6.94 19.29
C ASP A 230 47.80 -6.12 19.24
N ILE A 231 47.91 -4.86 18.79
CA ILE A 231 46.77 -3.96 18.66
C ILE A 231 45.68 -4.50 17.69
N VAL A 232 46.09 -5.22 16.65
CA VAL A 232 45.18 -5.83 15.65
C VAL A 232 44.51 -7.06 16.26
N GLU A 233 45.31 -7.93 16.91
CA GLU A 233 44.84 -9.14 17.56
C GLU A 233 43.81 -8.82 18.69
N GLU A 234 44.17 -7.89 19.59
CA GLU A 234 43.27 -7.47 20.66
C GLU A 234 41.96 -6.89 20.14
N ARG A 235 42.04 -6.06 19.10
CA ARG A 235 40.83 -5.47 18.48
C ARG A 235 39.97 -6.51 17.83
N LEU A 236 40.55 -7.43 17.09
CA LEU A 236 39.86 -8.50 16.39
C LEU A 236 39.10 -9.41 17.38
N GLN A 237 39.81 -9.84 18.43
CA GLN A 237 39.19 -10.66 19.50
C GLN A 237 38.03 -9.92 20.20
N ARG A 238 38.23 -8.65 20.52
CA ARG A 238 37.18 -7.85 21.16
C ARG A 238 35.91 -7.75 20.31
N GLU A 239 36.05 -7.46 19.02
CA GLU A 239 34.88 -7.32 18.13
C GLU A 239 34.22 -8.66 17.82
N LEU A 240 34.97 -9.70 17.53
CA LEU A 240 34.43 -11.03 17.32
C LEU A 240 33.70 -11.55 18.54
N ASN A 241 34.27 -11.40 19.73
CA ASN A 241 33.61 -11.76 20.99
C ASN A 241 32.27 -11.05 21.18
N SER A 242 32.20 -9.75 20.87
CA SER A 242 30.97 -8.98 20.96
C SER A 242 29.92 -9.44 19.95
N ILE A 243 30.31 -9.70 18.72
CA ILE A 243 29.38 -10.15 17.66
C ILE A 243 28.86 -11.56 17.95
N ILE A 244 29.78 -12.48 18.28
CA ILE A 244 29.46 -13.91 18.50
C ILE A 244 28.62 -14.10 19.77
N SER A 245 29.03 -13.48 20.89
CA SER A 245 28.31 -13.61 22.17
C SER A 245 26.88 -13.07 22.11
N ASN A 246 26.58 -12.14 21.24
CA ASN A 246 25.24 -11.64 20.98
C ASN A 246 24.47 -12.41 19.88
N GLY A 247 25.06 -13.46 19.32
CA GLY A 247 24.40 -14.30 18.30
C GLY A 247 24.27 -13.64 16.92
N PHE A 248 25.11 -12.67 16.60
CA PHE A 248 25.01 -11.87 15.36
C PHE A 248 25.97 -12.31 14.27
N ALA A 249 26.79 -13.34 14.47
CA ALA A 249 27.77 -13.78 13.47
C ALA A 249 27.12 -14.03 12.09
N VAL A 250 25.94 -14.62 12.07
CA VAL A 250 25.14 -14.90 10.87
C VAL A 250 24.78 -13.64 10.06
N MET A 251 24.82 -12.47 10.66
CA MET A 251 24.52 -11.20 10.00
C MET A 251 25.74 -10.53 9.35
N TYR A 252 26.96 -11.07 9.63
CA TYR A 252 28.23 -10.52 9.18
C TYR A 252 28.95 -11.35 8.12
N ILE A 253 28.48 -12.59 7.89
CA ILE A 253 29.07 -13.52 6.90
C ILE A 253 28.37 -13.45 5.54
#